data_8abffd6048d94d729e2525f6413bf33d
#
_entry.id   8abffd6048d94d729e2525f6413bf33d
#
_cell.length_a   1.000
_cell.length_b   1.000
_cell.length_c   1.000
_cell.angle_alpha   90.00
_cell.angle_beta   90.00
_cell.angle_gamma   90.00
#
_symmetry.space_group_name_H-M   'P 1'
#
loop_
_entity.id
_entity.type
_entity.pdbx_description
1 polymer ?
#
loop_
_entity_poly.entity_id
_entity_poly.type
_entity_poly.pdbx_seq_one_letter_code
_entity_poly.pdbx_strand_id
1 'polypeptide(L)'
;MKRNTDLDLIRAILIILMILIHIVSFGNAYPHLKAGILSFMMPTFLIITGYLVNIEKTGRQMRNYLKCLALPYVIMVTGFSVLSYYMPVRDGITELSLSQIGEKIFITSIGPYWFIQTMIICGTLYYFSFRGRNWNDLHKNYTKRDTYASLFVFALTLLLISETPALSASAAAYYFIGVVIRQSKTEWSKLFRHEFFAIFLWIYLLYRDDWYDWGNLAI
;
A
#
# COMPACT_ATOMS: atom_id res chain seq x y z
N MET A 1 -13.98 16.22 3.48
CA MET A 1 -13.74 15.79 2.08
C MET A 1 -15.04 15.25 1.52
N LYS A 2 -15.46 15.69 0.34
CA LYS A 2 -16.64 15.12 -0.33
C LYS A 2 -16.28 13.68 -0.74
N ARG A 3 -17.17 12.72 -0.49
CA ARG A 3 -16.96 11.31 -0.83
C ARG A 3 -16.80 11.19 -2.35
N ASN A 4 -15.78 10.47 -2.80
CA ASN A 4 -15.54 10.24 -4.22
C ASN A 4 -16.02 8.83 -4.58
N THR A 5 -17.17 8.75 -5.25
CA THR A 5 -17.84 7.50 -5.62
C THR A 5 -16.99 6.67 -6.60
N ASP A 6 -16.21 7.32 -7.46
CA ASP A 6 -15.37 6.64 -8.47
C ASP A 6 -14.25 5.87 -7.79
N LEU A 7 -13.58 6.47 -6.79
CA LEU A 7 -12.57 5.78 -5.99
C LEU A 7 -13.16 4.63 -5.16
N ASP A 8 -14.37 4.81 -4.63
CA ASP A 8 -15.05 3.73 -3.91
C ASP A 8 -15.38 2.56 -4.83
N LEU A 9 -15.80 2.83 -6.07
CA LEU A 9 -16.06 1.81 -7.09
C LEU A 9 -14.77 1.06 -7.47
N ILE A 10 -13.68 1.79 -7.76
CA ILE A 10 -12.39 1.18 -8.09
C ILE A 10 -11.93 0.27 -6.95
N ARG A 11 -12.00 0.72 -5.70
CA ARG A 11 -11.64 -0.09 -4.54
C ARG A 11 -12.49 -1.34 -4.41
N ALA A 12 -13.80 -1.24 -4.68
CA ALA A 12 -14.70 -2.40 -4.65
C ALA A 12 -14.30 -3.43 -5.71
N ILE A 13 -14.00 -3.01 -6.94
CA ILE A 13 -13.52 -3.88 -8.02
C ILE A 13 -12.20 -4.56 -7.61
N LEU A 14 -11.23 -3.79 -7.10
CA LEU A 14 -9.95 -4.32 -6.66
C LEU A 14 -10.10 -5.34 -5.53
N ILE A 15 -11.04 -5.15 -4.59
CA ILE A 15 -11.33 -6.12 -3.53
C ILE A 15 -11.91 -7.41 -4.12
N ILE A 16 -12.82 -7.32 -5.07
CA ILE A 16 -13.39 -8.50 -5.75
C ILE A 16 -12.27 -9.28 -6.47
N LEU A 17 -11.39 -8.58 -7.20
CA LEU A 17 -10.24 -9.19 -7.85
C LEU A 17 -9.29 -9.85 -6.85
N MET A 18 -9.06 -9.19 -5.71
CA MET A 18 -8.24 -9.75 -4.63
C MET A 18 -8.82 -11.07 -4.10
N ILE A 19 -10.12 -11.12 -3.85
CA ILE A 19 -10.79 -12.36 -3.42
C ILE A 19 -10.64 -13.44 -4.48
N LEU A 20 -10.84 -13.09 -5.75
CA LEU A 20 -10.77 -14.02 -6.87
C LEU A 20 -9.41 -14.70 -6.98
N ILE A 21 -8.30 -13.94 -6.90
CA ILE A 21 -6.95 -14.50 -7.03
C ILE A 21 -6.51 -15.34 -5.84
N HIS A 22 -7.18 -15.18 -4.68
CA HIS A 22 -6.92 -15.99 -3.48
C HIS A 22 -7.69 -17.33 -3.48
N ILE A 23 -8.61 -17.52 -4.42
CA ILE A 23 -9.24 -18.82 -4.65
C ILE A 23 -8.22 -19.74 -5.33
N VAL A 24 -7.73 -20.75 -4.59
CA VAL A 24 -6.66 -21.65 -5.04
C VAL A 24 -6.99 -22.31 -6.38
N SER A 25 -8.22 -22.81 -6.55
CA SER A 25 -8.68 -23.44 -7.78
C SER A 25 -8.64 -22.50 -8.97
N PHE A 26 -9.02 -21.23 -8.79
CA PHE A 26 -8.95 -20.21 -9.83
C PHE A 26 -7.50 -19.88 -10.18
N GLY A 27 -6.65 -19.64 -9.17
CA GLY A 27 -5.25 -19.31 -9.39
C GLY A 27 -4.47 -20.42 -10.10
N ASN A 28 -4.81 -21.68 -9.87
CA ASN A 28 -4.19 -22.82 -10.53
C ASN A 28 -4.72 -23.03 -11.96
N ALA A 29 -6.02 -22.76 -12.18
CA ALA A 29 -6.63 -22.89 -13.51
C ALA A 29 -6.20 -21.76 -14.46
N TYR A 30 -5.95 -20.55 -13.93
CA TYR A 30 -5.65 -19.35 -14.73
C TYR A 30 -4.42 -18.59 -14.21
N PRO A 31 -3.20 -19.19 -14.23
CA PRO A 31 -2.00 -18.59 -13.65
C PRO A 31 -1.62 -17.26 -14.31
N HIS A 32 -1.73 -17.16 -15.64
CA HIS A 32 -1.47 -15.92 -16.38
C HIS A 32 -2.42 -14.79 -16.01
N LEU A 33 -3.71 -15.09 -15.87
CA LEU A 33 -4.72 -14.10 -15.48
C LEU A 33 -4.48 -13.63 -14.04
N LYS A 34 -4.13 -14.55 -13.14
CA LYS A 34 -3.75 -14.24 -11.75
C LYS A 34 -2.57 -13.28 -11.70
N ALA A 35 -1.49 -13.57 -12.44
CA ALA A 35 -0.31 -12.70 -12.51
C ALA A 35 -0.66 -11.32 -13.07
N GLY A 36 -1.52 -11.26 -14.12
CA GLY A 36 -2.01 -9.99 -14.68
C GLY A 36 -2.81 -9.16 -13.70
N ILE A 37 -3.70 -9.78 -12.95
CA ILE A 37 -4.44 -9.06 -11.91
C ILE A 37 -3.48 -8.52 -10.84
N LEU A 38 -2.51 -9.32 -10.40
CA LEU A 38 -1.54 -8.91 -9.39
C LEU A 38 -0.68 -7.73 -9.85
N SER A 39 -0.30 -7.67 -11.12
CA SER A 39 0.60 -6.64 -11.67
C SER A 39 0.04 -5.20 -11.53
N PHE A 40 -1.28 -5.02 -11.55
CA PHE A 40 -1.90 -3.70 -11.41
C PHE A 40 -2.67 -3.51 -10.10
N MET A 41 -3.20 -4.57 -9.52
CA MET A 41 -4.10 -4.49 -8.36
C MET A 41 -3.40 -3.91 -7.14
N MET A 42 -2.24 -4.47 -6.76
CA MET A 42 -1.49 -4.03 -5.58
C MET A 42 -0.92 -2.61 -5.76
N PRO A 43 -0.27 -2.26 -6.88
CA PRO A 43 0.12 -0.89 -7.18
C PRO A 43 -1.03 0.11 -7.06
N THR A 44 -2.18 -0.21 -7.66
CA THR A 44 -3.36 0.67 -7.64
C THR A 44 -3.87 0.88 -6.22
N PHE A 45 -3.95 -0.17 -5.39
CA PHE A 45 -4.32 -0.04 -3.99
C PHE A 45 -3.39 0.90 -3.21
N LEU A 46 -2.08 0.79 -3.42
CA LEU A 46 -1.08 1.62 -2.74
C LEU A 46 -1.18 3.08 -3.18
N ILE A 47 -1.35 3.33 -4.48
CA ILE A 47 -1.56 4.68 -5.03
C ILE A 47 -2.83 5.32 -4.44
N ILE A 48 -3.95 4.60 -4.45
CA ILE A 48 -5.21 5.08 -3.88
C ILE A 48 -5.06 5.35 -2.38
N THR A 49 -4.36 4.48 -1.66
CA THR A 49 -4.15 4.65 -0.22
C THR A 49 -3.32 5.89 0.06
N GLY A 50 -2.19 6.09 -0.65
CA GLY A 50 -1.37 7.29 -0.53
C GLY A 50 -2.14 8.57 -0.85
N TYR A 51 -3.03 8.52 -1.86
CA TYR A 51 -3.90 9.65 -2.21
C TYR A 51 -4.96 9.96 -1.13
N LEU A 52 -5.55 8.94 -0.50
CA LEU A 52 -6.68 9.11 0.42
C LEU A 52 -6.27 9.40 1.87
N VAL A 53 -5.01 9.14 2.25
CA VAL A 53 -4.58 9.40 3.63
C VAL A 53 -4.75 10.88 3.97
N ASN A 54 -5.54 11.12 5.02
CA ASN A 54 -5.76 12.46 5.53
C ASN A 54 -4.70 12.83 6.57
N ILE A 55 -3.82 13.76 6.21
CA ILE A 55 -2.76 14.30 7.08
C ILE A 55 -3.21 15.50 7.94
N GLU A 56 -4.42 16.03 7.71
CA GLU A 56 -5.00 17.13 8.48
C GLU A 56 -5.50 16.69 9.86
N LYS A 57 -5.35 15.41 10.19
CA LYS A 57 -5.74 14.84 11.47
C LYS A 57 -4.89 15.41 12.61
N THR A 58 -5.56 15.64 13.77
CA THR A 58 -4.83 15.91 15.01
C THR A 58 -4.00 14.69 15.44
N GLY A 59 -2.98 14.88 16.31
CA GLY A 59 -2.17 13.75 16.80
C GLY A 59 -3.02 12.66 17.47
N ARG A 60 -4.07 13.05 18.20
CA ARG A 60 -5.02 12.10 18.81
C ARG A 60 -5.77 11.30 17.75
N GLN A 61 -6.26 11.98 16.70
CA GLN A 61 -6.99 11.32 15.60
C GLN A 61 -6.07 10.40 14.80
N MET A 62 -4.83 10.82 14.53
CA MET A 62 -3.85 9.99 13.83
C MET A 62 -3.48 8.75 14.64
N ARG A 63 -3.22 8.91 15.94
CA ARG A 63 -2.96 7.78 16.84
C ARG A 63 -4.14 6.80 16.89
N ASN A 64 -5.38 7.29 16.94
CA ASN A 64 -6.56 6.42 16.90
C ASN A 64 -6.68 5.70 15.55
N TYR A 65 -6.43 6.39 14.44
CA TYR A 65 -6.39 5.78 13.12
C TYR A 65 -5.35 4.67 13.03
N LEU A 66 -4.12 4.93 13.49
CA LEU A 66 -3.05 3.92 13.52
C LEU A 66 -3.40 2.74 14.43
N LYS A 67 -4.01 2.97 15.59
CA LYS A 67 -4.48 1.90 16.48
C LYS A 67 -5.54 1.01 15.82
N CYS A 68 -6.52 1.62 15.12
CA CYS A 68 -7.55 0.88 14.40
C CYS A 68 -6.98 0.02 13.25
N LEU A 69 -5.82 0.40 12.70
CA LEU A 69 -5.14 -0.35 11.65
C LEU A 69 -4.18 -1.39 12.23
N ALA A 70 -3.40 -1.00 13.25
CA ALA A 70 -2.37 -1.85 13.85
C ALA A 70 -2.96 -2.98 14.70
N LEU A 71 -4.06 -2.75 15.42
CA LEU A 71 -4.63 -3.76 16.29
C LEU A 71 -5.07 -5.03 15.52
N PRO A 72 -5.93 -4.94 14.49
CA PRO A 72 -6.27 -6.12 13.70
C PRO A 72 -5.04 -6.72 12.99
N TYR A 73 -4.10 -5.89 12.52
CA TYR A 73 -2.86 -6.35 11.93
C TYR A 73 -2.07 -7.25 12.89
N VAL A 74 -1.78 -6.78 14.11
CA VAL A 74 -1.04 -7.54 15.11
C VAL A 74 -1.75 -8.85 15.47
N ILE A 75 -3.07 -8.80 15.68
CA ILE A 75 -3.86 -10.00 16.00
C ILE A 75 -3.75 -11.04 14.87
N MET A 76 -3.95 -10.59 13.63
CA MET A 76 -3.93 -11.50 12.46
C MET A 76 -2.54 -12.05 12.19
N VAL A 77 -1.50 -11.20 12.21
CA VAL A 77 -0.11 -11.65 12.01
C VAL A 77 0.31 -12.63 13.10
N THR A 78 0.00 -12.34 14.37
CA THR A 78 0.28 -13.27 15.47
C THR A 78 -0.45 -14.60 15.29
N GLY A 79 -1.75 -14.57 15.01
CA GLY A 79 -2.54 -15.77 14.79
C GLY A 79 -2.04 -16.61 13.62
N PHE A 80 -1.74 -15.95 12.49
CA PHE A 80 -1.17 -16.63 11.30
C PHE A 80 0.23 -17.17 11.55
N SER A 81 1.08 -16.45 12.29
CA SER A 81 2.42 -16.93 12.65
C SER A 81 2.33 -18.17 13.51
N VAL A 82 1.47 -18.19 14.53
CA VAL A 82 1.26 -19.38 15.35
C VAL A 82 0.71 -20.54 14.52
N LEU A 83 -0.27 -20.28 13.65
CA LEU A 83 -0.85 -21.30 12.78
C LEU A 83 0.20 -21.86 11.79
N SER A 84 1.09 -21.02 11.27
CA SER A 84 2.12 -21.43 10.31
C SER A 84 3.15 -22.40 10.90
N TYR A 85 3.31 -22.43 12.21
CA TYR A 85 4.15 -23.41 12.89
C TYR A 85 3.53 -24.82 12.80
N TYR A 86 2.20 -24.95 12.93
CA TYR A 86 1.49 -26.24 12.85
C TYR A 86 1.15 -26.63 11.42
N MET A 87 0.93 -25.63 10.55
CA MET A 87 0.60 -25.84 9.14
C MET A 87 1.62 -25.04 8.29
N PRO A 88 2.75 -25.68 7.90
CA PRO A 88 3.81 -24.99 7.19
C PRO A 88 3.31 -24.24 5.95
N VAL A 89 3.56 -22.96 5.91
CA VAL A 89 3.24 -22.07 4.79
C VAL A 89 4.50 -21.31 4.36
N ARG A 90 4.47 -20.76 3.16
CA ARG A 90 5.54 -19.88 2.69
C ARG A 90 5.70 -18.70 3.66
N ASP A 91 6.93 -18.38 4.01
CA ASP A 91 7.29 -17.29 4.94
C ASP A 91 6.77 -17.47 6.39
N GLY A 92 6.37 -18.70 6.76
CA GLY A 92 5.97 -19.06 8.13
C GLY A 92 7.12 -19.01 9.13
N ILE A 93 6.80 -19.22 10.42
CA ILE A 93 7.80 -19.36 11.48
C ILE A 93 8.26 -20.82 11.58
N THR A 94 9.55 -21.01 11.90
CA THR A 94 10.15 -22.34 12.10
C THR A 94 10.12 -22.78 13.56
N GLU A 95 10.08 -21.81 14.48
CA GLU A 95 10.05 -22.04 15.92
C GLU A 95 8.99 -21.15 16.56
N LEU A 96 8.28 -21.70 17.55
CA LEU A 96 7.29 -20.93 18.31
C LEU A 96 8.00 -20.07 19.37
N SER A 97 8.63 -18.97 18.93
CA SER A 97 9.32 -18.02 19.80
C SER A 97 8.74 -16.61 19.66
N LEU A 98 8.78 -15.85 20.76
CA LEU A 98 8.37 -14.45 20.75
C LEU A 98 9.22 -13.59 19.81
N SER A 99 10.48 -13.98 19.61
CA SER A 99 11.39 -13.30 18.69
C SER A 99 10.93 -13.43 17.25
N GLN A 100 10.59 -14.64 16.78
CA GLN A 100 10.11 -14.85 15.42
C GLN A 100 8.74 -14.21 15.17
N ILE A 101 7.84 -14.27 16.15
CA ILE A 101 6.54 -13.59 16.05
C ILE A 101 6.76 -12.06 16.00
N GLY A 102 7.66 -11.52 16.81
CA GLY A 102 8.01 -10.11 16.79
C GLY A 102 8.62 -9.68 15.45
N GLU A 103 9.49 -10.48 14.88
CA GLU A 103 10.04 -10.26 13.54
C GLU A 103 8.93 -10.18 12.49
N LYS A 104 7.95 -11.10 12.51
CA LYS A 104 6.81 -11.09 11.60
C LYS A 104 5.90 -9.87 11.78
N ILE A 105 5.76 -9.35 12.98
CA ILE A 105 4.96 -8.15 13.25
C ILE A 105 5.66 -6.87 12.78
N PHE A 106 6.98 -6.74 13.03
CA PHE A 106 7.67 -5.46 12.86
C PHE A 106 8.56 -5.38 11.62
N ILE A 107 9.06 -6.51 11.11
CA ILE A 107 10.06 -6.54 10.05
C ILE A 107 9.52 -7.19 8.77
N THR A 108 9.20 -8.49 8.83
CA THR A 108 8.87 -9.28 7.64
C THR A 108 7.45 -9.81 7.71
N SER A 109 6.44 -9.08 7.48
CA SER A 109 5.06 -9.58 7.62
C SER A 109 4.83 -10.96 6.98
N ILE A 110 3.82 -11.69 7.44
CA ILE A 110 3.46 -13.00 6.90
C ILE A 110 2.28 -12.89 5.93
N GLY A 111 2.33 -13.61 4.81
CA GLY A 111 1.24 -13.69 3.83
C GLY A 111 0.80 -12.31 3.31
N PRO A 112 -0.51 -12.03 3.17
CA PRO A 112 -1.02 -10.79 2.59
C PRO A 112 -0.93 -9.57 3.52
N TYR A 113 -0.50 -9.75 4.77
CA TYR A 113 -0.52 -8.67 5.77
C TYR A 113 0.59 -7.63 5.58
N TRP A 114 1.60 -7.90 4.73
CA TRP A 114 2.61 -6.92 4.33
C TRP A 114 2.00 -5.62 3.80
N PHE A 115 0.83 -5.69 3.15
CA PHE A 115 0.14 -4.51 2.64
C PHE A 115 -0.31 -3.57 3.77
N ILE A 116 -0.84 -4.13 4.87
CA ILE A 116 -1.26 -3.33 6.03
C ILE A 116 -0.04 -2.75 6.75
N GLN A 117 1.06 -3.52 6.85
CA GLN A 117 2.33 -3.02 7.36
C GLN A 117 2.83 -1.82 6.56
N THR A 118 2.85 -1.93 5.22
CA THR A 118 3.19 -0.83 4.31
C THR A 118 2.31 0.41 4.56
N MET A 119 0.99 0.23 4.70
CA MET A 119 0.07 1.33 4.99
C MET A 119 0.37 2.03 6.32
N ILE A 120 0.72 1.27 7.36
CA ILE A 120 1.08 1.81 8.68
C ILE A 120 2.38 2.60 8.57
N ILE A 121 3.42 2.03 7.97
CA ILE A 121 4.74 2.66 7.82
C ILE A 121 4.62 3.92 6.97
N CYS A 122 4.17 3.80 5.72
CA CYS A 122 4.09 4.92 4.78
C CYS A 122 3.13 6.01 5.27
N GLY A 123 1.97 5.63 5.85
CA GLY A 123 1.01 6.60 6.39
C GLY A 123 1.55 7.39 7.57
N THR A 124 2.34 6.74 8.42
CA THR A 124 3.01 7.38 9.56
C THR A 124 4.09 8.35 9.08
N LEU A 125 4.96 7.91 8.16
CA LEU A 125 6.01 8.74 7.58
C LEU A 125 5.44 9.96 6.84
N TYR A 126 4.39 9.75 6.05
CA TYR A 126 3.70 10.83 5.35
C TYR A 126 3.14 11.87 6.32
N TYR A 127 2.47 11.42 7.38
CA TYR A 127 1.94 12.31 8.40
C TYR A 127 3.04 13.14 9.07
N PHE A 128 4.15 12.53 9.47
CA PHE A 128 5.25 13.25 10.12
C PHE A 128 5.99 14.19 9.17
N SER A 129 6.21 13.81 7.92
CA SER A 129 6.89 14.63 6.92
C SER A 129 6.14 15.92 6.58
N PHE A 130 4.80 15.88 6.65
CA PHE A 130 3.95 17.01 6.27
C PHE A 130 3.45 17.84 7.46
N ARG A 131 3.58 17.35 8.69
CA ARG A 131 2.99 18.03 9.83
C ARG A 131 3.72 19.29 10.27
N GLY A 132 4.95 19.50 9.85
CA GLY A 132 5.77 20.65 10.23
C GLY A 132 6.14 20.67 11.73
N ARG A 133 7.01 21.64 12.13
CA ARG A 133 7.49 21.76 13.51
C ARG A 133 6.41 22.21 14.54
N ASN A 134 5.31 22.81 14.09
CA ASN A 134 4.25 23.30 14.98
C ASN A 134 3.06 22.35 14.98
N TRP A 135 2.99 21.50 15.97
CA TRP A 135 1.91 20.53 16.20
C TRP A 135 0.52 21.19 16.40
N ASN A 136 0.47 22.50 16.63
CA ASN A 136 -0.77 23.24 16.89
C ASN A 136 -1.33 23.97 15.65
N ASP A 137 -0.56 24.13 14.58
CA ASP A 137 -1.02 24.81 13.37
C ASP A 137 -1.57 23.83 12.33
N LEU A 138 -2.79 23.36 12.59
CA LEU A 138 -3.54 22.47 11.70
C LEU A 138 -3.94 23.09 10.36
N HIS A 139 -3.83 24.41 10.22
CA HIS A 139 -4.31 25.19 9.07
C HIS A 139 -3.21 26.00 8.39
N LYS A 140 -1.92 25.67 8.59
CA LYS A 140 -0.86 26.36 7.89
C LYS A 140 -0.99 26.13 6.40
N ASN A 141 -1.30 27.18 5.66
CA ASN A 141 -1.22 27.19 4.20
C ASN A 141 0.25 26.91 3.80
N TYR A 142 0.56 25.63 3.51
CA TYR A 142 1.86 25.28 2.97
C TYR A 142 2.11 26.07 1.69
N THR A 143 3.22 26.76 1.63
CA THR A 143 3.70 27.33 0.37
C THR A 143 4.12 26.18 -0.55
N LYS A 144 4.19 26.41 -1.85
CA LYS A 144 4.69 25.40 -2.81
C LYS A 144 6.07 24.89 -2.40
N ARG A 145 6.93 25.75 -1.89
CA ARG A 145 8.28 25.40 -1.40
C ARG A 145 8.23 24.44 -0.22
N ASP A 146 7.34 24.68 0.75
CA ASP A 146 7.18 23.81 1.93
C ASP A 146 6.67 22.43 1.51
N THR A 147 5.76 22.38 0.52
CA THR A 147 5.24 21.12 -0.03
C THR A 147 6.36 20.30 -0.68
N TYR A 148 7.22 20.92 -1.52
CA TYR A 148 8.34 20.21 -2.13
C TYR A 148 9.37 19.76 -1.10
N ALA A 149 9.67 20.55 -0.08
CA ALA A 149 10.55 20.16 1.01
C ALA A 149 10.00 18.95 1.78
N SER A 150 8.69 18.95 2.10
CA SER A 150 8.05 17.82 2.77
C SER A 150 8.00 16.57 1.89
N LEU A 151 7.76 16.70 0.58
CA LEU A 151 7.84 15.60 -0.37
C LEU A 151 9.25 15.02 -0.44
N PHE A 152 10.27 15.86 -0.44
CA PHE A 152 11.67 15.43 -0.45
C PHE A 152 12.02 14.65 0.82
N VAL A 153 11.66 15.18 2.01
CA VAL A 153 11.86 14.49 3.28
C VAL A 153 11.13 13.16 3.30
N PHE A 154 9.90 13.13 2.82
CA PHE A 154 9.12 11.90 2.74
C PHE A 154 9.75 10.87 1.79
N ALA A 155 10.19 11.29 0.59
CA ALA A 155 10.90 10.42 -0.35
C ALA A 155 12.18 9.85 0.27
N LEU A 156 12.98 10.69 0.92
CA LEU A 156 14.22 10.26 1.56
C LEU A 156 13.96 9.25 2.69
N THR A 157 12.96 9.48 3.54
CA THR A 157 12.61 8.54 4.61
C THR A 157 12.07 7.22 4.05
N LEU A 158 11.31 7.24 2.96
CA LEU A 158 10.86 6.01 2.28
C LEU A 158 12.05 5.23 1.72
N LEU A 159 12.99 5.90 1.05
CA LEU A 159 14.20 5.26 0.53
C LEU A 159 15.03 4.61 1.64
N LEU A 160 15.26 5.32 2.75
CA LEU A 160 16.02 4.78 3.87
C LEU A 160 15.37 3.54 4.49
N ILE A 161 14.04 3.53 4.60
CA ILE A 161 13.33 2.37 5.18
C ILE A 161 13.21 1.24 4.16
N SER A 162 13.16 1.52 2.87
CA SER A 162 13.10 0.48 1.84
C SER A 162 14.41 -0.33 1.68
N GLU A 163 15.51 0.11 2.30
CA GLU A 163 16.71 -0.70 2.46
C GLU A 163 16.55 -1.80 3.53
N THR A 164 15.47 -1.76 4.31
CA THR A 164 15.15 -2.78 5.30
C THR A 164 14.08 -3.74 4.75
N PRO A 165 14.00 -4.99 5.25
CA PRO A 165 12.95 -5.92 4.83
C PRO A 165 11.52 -5.48 5.23
N ALA A 166 11.38 -4.40 6.01
CA ALA A 166 10.09 -3.92 6.49
C ALA A 166 9.23 -3.22 5.42
N LEU A 167 9.85 -2.73 4.34
CA LEU A 167 9.16 -1.99 3.29
C LEU A 167 9.80 -2.26 1.92
N SER A 168 9.04 -2.82 1.01
CA SER A 168 9.48 -2.97 -0.38
C SER A 168 9.62 -1.61 -1.07
N ALA A 169 10.71 -1.42 -1.82
CA ALA A 169 10.96 -0.19 -2.58
C ALA A 169 9.85 0.09 -3.62
N SER A 170 9.33 -0.94 -4.28
CA SER A 170 8.22 -0.80 -5.21
C SER A 170 6.94 -0.34 -4.52
N ALA A 171 6.61 -0.93 -3.35
CA ALA A 171 5.45 -0.52 -2.56
C ALA A 171 5.58 0.93 -2.06
N ALA A 172 6.77 1.34 -1.60
CA ALA A 172 7.07 2.70 -1.22
C ALA A 172 6.87 3.68 -2.38
N ALA A 173 7.35 3.33 -3.59
CA ALA A 173 7.22 4.15 -4.79
C ALA A 173 5.74 4.34 -5.20
N TYR A 174 4.94 3.28 -5.20
CA TYR A 174 3.52 3.38 -5.54
C TYR A 174 2.75 4.23 -4.51
N TYR A 175 3.05 4.05 -3.23
CA TYR A 175 2.45 4.89 -2.20
C TYR A 175 2.85 6.36 -2.36
N PHE A 176 4.12 6.63 -2.66
CA PHE A 176 4.65 7.98 -2.93
C PHE A 176 3.95 8.64 -4.12
N ILE A 177 3.73 7.92 -5.22
CA ILE A 177 2.97 8.42 -6.37
C ILE A 177 1.58 8.90 -5.93
N GLY A 178 0.87 8.14 -5.12
CA GLY A 178 -0.43 8.52 -4.57
C GLY A 178 -0.37 9.82 -3.78
N VAL A 179 0.66 9.99 -2.94
CA VAL A 179 0.91 11.21 -2.17
C VAL A 179 1.20 12.40 -3.09
N VAL A 180 2.05 12.23 -4.12
CA VAL A 180 2.35 13.30 -5.09
C VAL A 180 1.08 13.77 -5.80
N ILE A 181 0.24 12.84 -6.27
CA ILE A 181 -1.06 13.18 -6.90
C ILE A 181 -1.93 13.98 -5.92
N ARG A 182 -1.98 13.57 -4.65
CA ARG A 182 -2.74 14.29 -3.61
C ARG A 182 -2.22 15.70 -3.39
N GLN A 183 -0.90 15.86 -3.29
CA GLN A 183 -0.27 17.15 -3.00
C GLN A 183 -0.26 18.10 -4.21
N SER A 184 -0.29 17.57 -5.43
CA SER A 184 -0.44 18.35 -6.66
C SER A 184 -1.84 18.98 -6.80
N LYS A 185 -2.78 18.65 -5.90
CA LYS A 185 -4.19 19.07 -5.97
C LYS A 185 -4.86 18.69 -7.30
N THR A 186 -4.33 17.71 -7.99
CA THR A 186 -4.89 17.21 -9.25
C THR A 186 -6.18 16.46 -8.94
N GLU A 187 -7.26 16.81 -9.59
CA GLU A 187 -8.51 16.08 -9.50
C GLU A 187 -8.32 14.69 -10.10
N TRP A 188 -8.73 13.66 -9.38
CA TRP A 188 -8.60 12.26 -9.83
C TRP A 188 -9.21 12.03 -11.21
N SER A 189 -10.35 12.66 -11.49
CA SER A 189 -11.04 12.60 -12.77
C SER A 189 -10.21 13.11 -13.96
N LYS A 190 -9.26 14.01 -13.72
CA LYS A 190 -8.38 14.54 -14.80
C LYS A 190 -7.25 13.59 -15.19
N LEU A 191 -6.88 12.64 -14.30
CA LEU A 191 -5.86 11.64 -14.59
C LEU A 191 -6.32 10.59 -15.59
N PHE A 192 -7.64 10.34 -15.67
CA PHE A 192 -8.23 9.31 -16.50
C PHE A 192 -8.89 9.84 -17.77
N ARG A 193 -8.44 11.00 -18.25
CA ARG A 193 -9.01 11.62 -19.48
C ARG A 193 -8.79 10.79 -20.76
N HIS A 194 -7.91 9.81 -20.73
CA HIS A 194 -7.58 8.93 -21.86
C HIS A 194 -7.82 7.45 -21.53
N GLU A 195 -8.99 7.14 -21.01
CA GLU A 195 -9.41 5.81 -20.54
C GLU A 195 -9.21 4.71 -21.58
N PHE A 196 -9.53 5.00 -22.85
CA PHE A 196 -9.36 4.04 -23.93
C PHE A 196 -7.90 3.64 -24.17
N PHE A 197 -6.96 4.58 -24.02
CA PHE A 197 -5.54 4.27 -24.15
C PHE A 197 -5.05 3.30 -23.07
N ALA A 198 -5.52 3.46 -21.85
CA ALA A 198 -5.19 2.56 -20.75
C ALA A 198 -5.72 1.14 -20.99
N ILE A 199 -6.93 1.00 -21.56
CA ILE A 199 -7.51 -0.31 -21.94
C ILE A 199 -6.67 -0.96 -23.04
N PHE A 200 -6.30 -0.22 -24.08
CA PHE A 200 -5.45 -0.73 -25.17
C PHE A 200 -4.08 -1.15 -24.67
N LEU A 201 -3.47 -0.34 -23.80
CA LEU A 201 -2.19 -0.69 -23.17
C LEU A 201 -2.31 -1.97 -22.33
N TRP A 202 -3.39 -2.11 -21.56
CA TRP A 202 -3.62 -3.30 -20.76
C TRP A 202 -3.83 -4.55 -21.62
N ILE A 203 -4.64 -4.46 -22.67
CA ILE A 203 -4.83 -5.56 -23.66
C ILE A 203 -3.49 -5.91 -24.31
N TYR A 204 -2.69 -4.92 -24.72
CA TYR A 204 -1.37 -5.13 -25.28
C TYR A 204 -0.43 -5.85 -24.31
N LEU A 205 -0.41 -5.42 -23.04
CA LEU A 205 0.37 -6.07 -22.00
C LEU A 205 -0.09 -7.52 -21.74
N LEU A 206 -1.39 -7.79 -21.78
CA LEU A 206 -1.91 -9.16 -21.66
C LEU A 206 -1.49 -10.07 -22.83
N TYR A 207 -1.22 -9.50 -24.00
CA TYR A 207 -0.82 -10.26 -25.19
C TYR A 207 0.68 -10.56 -25.24
N ARG A 208 1.49 -9.89 -24.41
CA ARG A 208 2.92 -10.13 -24.32
C ARG A 208 3.22 -11.19 -23.26
N ASP A 209 4.01 -12.20 -23.66
CA ASP A 209 4.39 -13.31 -22.76
C ASP A 209 5.31 -12.86 -21.60
N ASP A 210 6.04 -11.76 -21.78
CA ASP A 210 7.02 -11.22 -20.83
C ASP A 210 6.41 -10.33 -19.72
N TRP A 211 5.14 -9.94 -19.80
CA TRP A 211 4.49 -9.18 -18.73
C TRP A 211 4.40 -9.98 -17.41
N TYR A 212 4.55 -11.28 -17.49
CA TYR A 212 4.59 -12.19 -16.35
C TYR A 212 5.69 -11.85 -15.34
N ASP A 213 6.85 -11.39 -15.84
CA ASP A 213 7.97 -10.98 -15.01
C ASP A 213 7.75 -9.65 -14.31
N TRP A 214 6.92 -8.79 -14.88
CA TRP A 214 6.56 -7.50 -14.30
C TRP A 214 5.69 -7.64 -13.05
N GLY A 215 4.85 -8.67 -12.99
CA GLY A 215 4.08 -9.00 -11.78
C GLY A 215 4.98 -9.38 -10.59
N ASN A 216 6.11 -10.02 -10.86
CA ASN A 216 7.10 -10.36 -9.83
C ASN A 216 7.91 -9.15 -9.35
N LEU A 217 8.04 -8.11 -10.17
CA LEU A 217 8.69 -6.83 -9.80
C LEU A 217 7.76 -5.90 -9.00
N ALA A 218 6.46 -6.13 -9.04
CA ALA A 218 5.45 -5.32 -8.33
C ALA A 218 5.17 -5.84 -6.91
N ILE A 219 5.66 -7.00 -6.55
CA ILE A 219 5.57 -7.66 -5.25
C ILE A 219 6.94 -7.72 -4.60
#